data_5a840325fb672e6f7d882c2a158bffdf
#
_entry.id   5a840325fb672e6f7d882c2a158bffdf
#
_cell.length_a   1.000
_cell.length_b   1.000
_cell.length_c   1.000
_cell.angle_alpha   90.00
_cell.angle_beta   90.00
_cell.angle_gamma   90.00
#
_symmetry.space_group_name_H-M   'P 1'
#
loop_
_entity.id
_entity.type
_entity.pdbx_description
1 polymer ?
#
loop_
_entity_poly.entity_id
_entity_poly.type
_entity_poly.pdbx_seq_one_letter_code
_entity_poly.pdbx_strand_id
1 'polypeptide(L)'
;YKIISLDNYSSGSKNNHIKNSRVKYIKGNTSEIYSILLNYKKKIHSLFHFGEFSRIFQSFKKFDKCFKFNSLGTQAVFKFCLDNKIKLIYSATSASLGNKGQDRNLSPYAFTKSKNLELLENLKNWFNFKFEIVYFYNVYGPRQIKLGDMATVIGIFEEQYKKNKLLTVV
;
A
#
# COMPACT_ATOMS: atom_id res chain seq x y z
N TYR A 1 13.92 -8.14 -15.82
CA TYR A 1 12.84 -8.65 -14.98
C TYR A 1 11.51 -8.54 -15.70
N LYS A 2 10.54 -9.45 -15.37
CA LYS A 2 9.13 -9.35 -15.71
C LYS A 2 8.38 -8.92 -14.44
N ILE A 3 7.34 -8.11 -14.57
CA ILE A 3 6.57 -7.55 -13.46
C ILE A 3 5.12 -8.03 -13.58
N ILE A 4 4.55 -8.43 -12.44
CA ILE A 4 3.10 -8.62 -12.29
C ILE A 4 2.62 -7.53 -11.33
N SER A 5 1.70 -6.69 -11.80
CA SER A 5 1.05 -5.67 -10.98
C SER A 5 -0.37 -6.14 -10.66
N LEU A 6 -0.63 -6.36 -9.37
CA LEU A 6 -1.95 -6.70 -8.84
C LEU A 6 -2.56 -5.47 -8.16
N ASP A 7 -3.73 -5.04 -8.62
CA ASP A 7 -4.45 -3.89 -8.09
C ASP A 7 -5.97 -4.11 -8.20
N ASN A 8 -6.72 -3.70 -7.19
CA ASN A 8 -8.19 -3.75 -7.23
C ASN A 8 -8.82 -2.47 -7.77
N TYR A 9 -8.01 -1.44 -8.05
CA TYR A 9 -8.40 -0.11 -8.53
C TYR A 9 -9.40 0.62 -7.63
N SER A 10 -9.37 0.35 -6.33
CA SER A 10 -10.24 1.04 -5.37
C SER A 10 -9.91 2.54 -5.21
N SER A 11 -8.68 2.94 -5.53
CA SER A 11 -8.23 4.33 -5.58
C SER A 11 -7.32 4.61 -6.79
N GLY A 12 -6.79 3.58 -7.42
CA GLY A 12 -5.93 3.69 -8.61
C GLY A 12 -6.71 3.82 -9.91
N SER A 13 -6.01 4.12 -11.00
CA SER A 13 -6.56 4.21 -12.34
C SER A 13 -5.77 3.39 -13.35
N LYS A 14 -6.47 2.69 -14.24
CA LYS A 14 -5.86 1.98 -15.37
C LYS A 14 -5.12 2.92 -16.33
N ASN A 15 -5.45 4.22 -16.33
CA ASN A 15 -4.74 5.23 -17.13
C ASN A 15 -3.27 5.39 -16.70
N ASN A 16 -2.93 4.91 -15.51
CA ASN A 16 -1.55 4.90 -15.02
C ASN A 16 -0.73 3.71 -15.52
N HIS A 17 -1.33 2.79 -16.27
CA HIS A 17 -0.62 1.65 -16.82
C HIS A 17 0.48 2.10 -17.78
N ILE A 18 1.62 1.44 -17.69
CA ILE A 18 2.74 1.61 -18.62
C ILE A 18 2.60 0.55 -19.71
N LYS A 19 2.58 0.96 -20.97
CA LYS A 19 2.60 0.04 -22.12
C LYS A 19 3.99 -0.58 -22.24
N ASN A 20 4.18 -1.78 -21.69
CA ASN A 20 5.43 -2.51 -21.73
C ASN A 20 5.15 -4.01 -21.71
N SER A 21 5.72 -4.77 -22.64
CA SER A 21 5.51 -6.23 -22.77
C SER A 21 6.01 -7.04 -21.55
N ARG A 22 6.87 -6.45 -20.72
CA ARG A 22 7.36 -7.07 -19.50
C ARG A 22 6.44 -6.87 -18.28
N VAL A 23 5.37 -6.09 -18.41
CA VAL A 23 4.45 -5.77 -17.31
C VAL A 23 3.10 -6.41 -17.59
N LYS A 24 2.67 -7.29 -16.68
CA LYS A 24 1.32 -7.87 -16.69
C LYS A 24 0.49 -7.24 -15.58
N TYR A 25 -0.66 -6.68 -15.93
CA TYR A 25 -1.62 -6.13 -14.98
C TYR A 25 -2.74 -7.14 -14.71
N ILE A 26 -3.02 -7.39 -13.44
CA ILE A 26 -4.10 -8.26 -12.98
C ILE A 26 -5.00 -7.45 -12.05
N LYS A 27 -6.31 -7.46 -12.31
CA LYS A 27 -7.28 -6.89 -11.39
C LYS A 27 -7.65 -7.92 -10.32
N GLY A 28 -7.49 -7.56 -9.04
CA GLY A 28 -7.87 -8.44 -7.93
C GLY A 28 -7.48 -7.85 -6.59
N ASN A 29 -7.92 -8.47 -5.52
CA ASN A 29 -7.61 -8.06 -4.15
C ASN A 29 -6.39 -8.81 -3.62
N THR A 30 -5.65 -8.18 -2.72
CA THR A 30 -4.53 -8.80 -2.02
C THR A 30 -4.95 -10.01 -1.17
N SER A 31 -6.17 -10.01 -0.65
CA SER A 31 -6.75 -11.17 0.07
C SER A 31 -6.89 -12.43 -0.80
N GLU A 32 -6.90 -12.27 -2.13
CA GLU A 32 -7.05 -13.37 -3.10
C GLU A 32 -5.70 -13.76 -3.74
N ILE A 33 -4.58 -13.30 -3.16
CA ILE A 33 -3.25 -13.43 -3.75
C ILE A 33 -2.85 -14.87 -4.08
N TYR A 34 -3.28 -15.83 -3.25
CA TYR A 34 -2.98 -17.24 -3.47
C TYR A 34 -3.56 -17.77 -4.78
N SER A 35 -4.84 -17.53 -5.03
CA SER A 35 -5.50 -17.96 -6.26
C SER A 35 -4.96 -17.21 -7.49
N ILE A 36 -4.75 -15.90 -7.35
CA ILE A 36 -4.27 -15.04 -8.43
C ILE A 36 -2.84 -15.37 -8.85
N LEU A 37 -1.95 -15.63 -7.90
CA LEU A 37 -0.53 -15.85 -8.16
C LEU A 37 -0.11 -17.33 -8.10
N LEU A 38 -1.04 -18.26 -7.98
CA LEU A 38 -0.76 -19.71 -7.86
C LEU A 38 0.23 -20.20 -8.93
N ASN A 39 -0.02 -19.86 -10.19
CA ASN A 39 0.81 -20.28 -11.31
C ASN A 39 2.15 -19.54 -11.45
N TYR A 40 2.37 -18.51 -10.64
CA TYR A 40 3.58 -17.68 -10.66
C TYR A 40 4.48 -17.87 -9.44
N LYS A 41 3.99 -18.50 -8.37
CA LYS A 41 4.65 -18.54 -7.05
C LYS A 41 6.11 -18.99 -7.09
N LYS A 42 6.45 -19.99 -7.93
CA LYS A 42 7.84 -20.50 -8.08
C LYS A 42 8.76 -19.57 -8.88
N LYS A 43 8.21 -18.55 -9.55
CA LYS A 43 8.95 -17.62 -10.42
C LYS A 43 9.07 -16.21 -9.82
N ILE A 44 8.45 -15.96 -8.66
CA ILE A 44 8.48 -14.67 -8.00
C ILE A 44 9.76 -14.59 -7.16
N HIS A 45 10.63 -13.65 -7.51
CA HIS A 45 11.85 -13.36 -6.76
C HIS A 45 11.55 -12.49 -5.53
N SER A 46 10.77 -11.42 -5.69
CA SER A 46 10.44 -10.48 -4.64
C SER A 46 9.02 -9.95 -4.84
N LEU A 47 8.34 -9.63 -3.75
CA LEU A 47 7.01 -9.04 -3.76
C LEU A 47 7.06 -7.66 -3.09
N PHE A 48 6.59 -6.63 -3.80
CA PHE A 48 6.45 -5.26 -3.30
C PHE A 48 4.99 -5.05 -2.88
N HIS A 49 4.74 -4.96 -1.59
CA HIS A 49 3.39 -4.76 -1.07
C HIS A 49 3.11 -3.30 -0.77
N PHE A 50 2.50 -2.61 -1.74
CA PHE A 50 2.10 -1.21 -1.71
C PHE A 50 0.58 -1.04 -1.81
N GLY A 51 -0.16 -2.13 -1.99
CA GLY A 51 -1.60 -2.16 -2.22
C GLY A 51 -2.42 -2.15 -0.93
N GLU A 52 -2.38 -1.06 -0.17
CA GLU A 52 -3.09 -0.88 1.09
C GLU A 52 -3.92 0.42 1.09
N PHE A 53 -4.84 0.54 2.02
CA PHE A 53 -5.52 1.80 2.29
C PHE A 53 -4.53 2.82 2.87
N SER A 54 -4.47 4.04 2.34
CA SER A 54 -3.36 4.97 2.57
C SER A 54 -3.79 6.40 2.97
N ARG A 55 -4.92 6.58 3.66
CA ARG A 55 -5.41 7.91 4.08
C ARG A 55 -5.88 7.88 5.53
N ILE A 56 -5.32 8.78 6.36
CA ILE A 56 -5.64 8.88 7.79
C ILE A 56 -7.10 9.26 7.98
N PHE A 57 -7.53 10.42 7.49
CA PHE A 57 -8.87 10.94 7.71
C PHE A 57 -9.96 10.01 7.14
N GLN A 58 -9.78 9.52 5.94
CA GLN A 58 -10.74 8.61 5.31
C GLN A 58 -10.80 7.23 5.98
N SER A 59 -9.80 6.84 6.76
CA SER A 59 -9.82 5.56 7.47
C SER A 59 -10.90 5.50 8.55
N PHE A 60 -11.27 6.64 9.14
CA PHE A 60 -12.40 6.73 10.06
C PHE A 60 -13.74 6.52 9.35
N LYS A 61 -13.93 7.17 8.20
CA LYS A 61 -15.16 7.08 7.40
C LYS A 61 -15.31 5.73 6.68
N LYS A 62 -14.19 5.11 6.32
CA LYS A 62 -14.12 3.87 5.55
C LYS A 62 -13.42 2.76 6.36
N PHE A 63 -13.82 2.65 7.63
CA PHE A 63 -13.20 1.76 8.62
C PHE A 63 -13.07 0.32 8.12
N ASP A 64 -14.17 -0.30 7.69
CA ASP A 64 -14.18 -1.68 7.19
C ASP A 64 -13.23 -1.89 6.01
N LYS A 65 -13.19 -0.89 5.10
CA LYS A 65 -12.29 -0.92 3.95
C LYS A 65 -10.82 -0.85 4.36
N CYS A 66 -10.52 -0.01 5.35
CA CYS A 66 -9.18 0.11 5.92
C CYS A 66 -8.72 -1.23 6.50
N PHE A 67 -9.52 -1.85 7.36
CA PHE A 67 -9.18 -3.14 7.96
C PHE A 67 -9.15 -4.27 6.93
N LYS A 68 -10.09 -4.32 6.00
CA LYS A 68 -10.10 -5.33 4.94
C LYS A 68 -8.81 -5.31 4.12
N PHE A 69 -8.31 -4.13 3.75
CA PHE A 69 -7.12 -4.04 2.90
C PHE A 69 -5.83 -4.13 3.73
N ASN A 70 -5.75 -3.40 4.85
CA ASN A 70 -4.51 -3.30 5.62
C ASN A 70 -4.29 -4.48 6.58
N SER A 71 -5.36 -5.12 7.08
CA SER A 71 -5.20 -6.28 7.95
C SER A 71 -5.37 -7.57 7.15
N LEU A 72 -6.57 -7.89 6.66
CA LEU A 72 -6.82 -9.17 5.98
C LEU A 72 -6.02 -9.31 4.68
N GLY A 73 -6.00 -8.27 3.84
CA GLY A 73 -5.25 -8.28 2.59
C GLY A 73 -3.74 -8.42 2.82
N THR A 74 -3.20 -7.67 3.77
CA THR A 74 -1.76 -7.72 4.11
C THR A 74 -1.37 -9.05 4.75
N GLN A 75 -2.21 -9.59 5.63
CA GLN A 75 -1.99 -10.93 6.21
C GLN A 75 -1.89 -12.02 5.14
N ALA A 76 -2.78 -11.97 4.14
CA ALA A 76 -2.73 -12.91 3.01
C ALA A 76 -1.42 -12.77 2.21
N VAL A 77 -0.94 -11.53 1.99
CA VAL A 77 0.35 -11.27 1.33
C VAL A 77 1.51 -11.81 2.14
N PHE A 78 1.56 -11.54 3.45
CA PHE A 78 2.63 -12.02 4.33
C PHE A 78 2.68 -13.55 4.33
N LYS A 79 1.52 -14.20 4.50
CA LYS A 79 1.41 -15.66 4.49
C LYS A 79 1.84 -16.25 3.14
N PHE A 80 1.42 -15.64 2.02
CA PHE A 80 1.83 -16.06 0.68
C PHE A 80 3.36 -15.98 0.50
N CYS A 81 3.97 -14.90 0.94
CA CYS A 81 5.43 -14.71 0.86
C CYS A 81 6.17 -15.71 1.74
N LEU A 82 5.69 -15.92 2.97
CA LEU A 82 6.26 -16.88 3.93
C LEU A 82 6.24 -18.31 3.36
N ASP A 83 5.07 -18.79 2.92
CA ASP A 83 4.88 -20.16 2.43
C ASP A 83 5.69 -20.46 1.17
N ASN A 84 5.93 -19.45 0.36
CA ASN A 84 6.64 -19.61 -0.90
C ASN A 84 8.10 -19.11 -0.84
N LYS A 85 8.60 -18.72 0.33
CA LYS A 85 9.97 -18.22 0.58
C LYS A 85 10.31 -17.01 -0.31
N ILE A 86 9.34 -16.13 -0.55
CA ILE A 86 9.47 -14.92 -1.37
C ILE A 86 9.91 -13.77 -0.47
N LYS A 87 10.96 -13.04 -0.85
CA LYS A 87 11.36 -11.81 -0.14
C LYS A 87 10.27 -10.76 -0.29
N LEU A 88 9.80 -10.23 0.86
CA LEU A 88 8.80 -9.15 0.91
C LEU A 88 9.50 -7.79 1.01
N ILE A 89 9.05 -6.81 0.24
CA ILE A 89 9.32 -5.39 0.43
C ILE A 89 8.00 -4.74 0.85
N TYR A 90 7.94 -4.29 2.10
CA TYR A 90 6.72 -3.76 2.71
C TYR A 90 6.74 -2.24 2.81
N SER A 91 5.64 -1.59 2.41
CA SER A 91 5.46 -0.15 2.58
C SER A 91 4.98 0.17 3.99
N ALA A 92 5.83 0.74 4.80
CA ALA A 92 5.44 1.36 6.07
C ALA A 92 5.05 2.83 5.88
N THR A 93 4.62 3.47 6.94
CA THR A 93 4.22 4.88 6.95
C THR A 93 5.01 5.66 7.99
N SER A 94 5.29 6.92 7.69
CA SER A 94 5.86 7.86 8.66
C SER A 94 4.96 8.06 9.89
N ALA A 95 3.64 7.84 9.77
CA ALA A 95 2.72 7.91 10.90
C ALA A 95 3.05 6.90 12.02
N SER A 96 3.72 5.78 11.70
CA SER A 96 4.19 4.83 12.72
C SER A 96 5.41 5.33 13.50
N LEU A 97 6.11 6.34 12.98
CA LEU A 97 7.30 6.96 13.59
C LEU A 97 6.97 8.30 14.27
N GLY A 98 5.82 8.91 13.93
CA GLY A 98 5.41 10.23 14.42
C GLY A 98 5.35 10.26 15.95
N ASN A 99 5.73 11.41 16.53
CA ASN A 99 5.73 11.65 17.97
C ASN A 99 6.42 10.51 18.75
N LYS A 100 7.61 10.10 18.31
CA LYS A 100 8.37 8.97 18.88
C LYS A 100 7.57 7.65 18.94
N GLY A 101 6.70 7.42 17.95
CA GLY A 101 5.85 6.23 17.84
C GLY A 101 4.52 6.31 18.62
N GLN A 102 4.20 7.43 19.26
CA GLN A 102 2.93 7.61 19.98
C GLN A 102 1.74 7.73 19.02
N ASP A 103 1.97 8.24 17.79
CA ASP A 103 0.93 8.46 16.79
C ASP A 103 0.43 7.15 16.12
N ARG A 104 1.08 6.02 16.41
CA ARG A 104 0.75 4.72 15.81
C ARG A 104 -0.69 4.24 16.05
N ASN A 105 -1.36 4.77 17.07
CA ASN A 105 -2.73 4.38 17.45
C ASN A 105 -3.77 5.48 17.20
N LEU A 106 -3.41 6.62 16.60
CA LEU A 106 -4.29 7.79 16.45
C LEU A 106 -5.34 7.63 15.34
N SER A 107 -5.27 6.61 14.51
CA SER A 107 -6.27 6.36 13.46
C SER A 107 -6.31 4.87 13.09
N PRO A 108 -7.43 4.38 12.50
CA PRO A 108 -7.50 3.02 11.97
C PRO A 108 -6.36 2.72 10.98
N TYR A 109 -5.99 3.70 10.15
CA TYR A 109 -4.86 3.59 9.23
C TYR A 109 -3.53 3.40 9.98
N ALA A 110 -3.19 4.30 10.90
CA ALA A 110 -1.93 4.22 11.65
C ALA A 110 -1.86 2.93 12.48
N PHE A 111 -2.96 2.57 13.13
CA PHE A 111 -3.09 1.33 13.91
C PHE A 111 -2.81 0.09 13.05
N THR A 112 -3.51 -0.07 11.93
CA THR A 112 -3.33 -1.25 11.06
C THR A 112 -1.91 -1.35 10.51
N LYS A 113 -1.31 -0.22 10.12
CA LYS A 113 0.09 -0.17 9.63
C LYS A 113 1.09 -0.53 10.73
N SER A 114 0.91 -0.02 11.96
CA SER A 114 1.79 -0.35 13.09
C SER A 114 1.69 -1.82 13.49
N LYS A 115 0.48 -2.40 13.47
CA LYS A 115 0.28 -3.83 13.77
C LYS A 115 0.86 -4.74 12.69
N ASN A 116 0.88 -4.32 11.45
CA ASN A 116 1.58 -5.06 10.40
C ASN A 116 3.10 -5.07 10.59
N LEU A 117 3.70 -3.97 11.07
CA LEU A 117 5.12 -3.93 11.41
C LEU A 117 5.45 -4.87 12.57
N GLU A 118 4.64 -4.84 13.63
CA GLU A 118 4.78 -5.75 14.78
C GLU A 118 4.64 -7.23 14.33
N LEU A 119 3.69 -7.53 13.45
CA LEU A 119 3.54 -8.86 12.88
C LEU A 119 4.77 -9.30 12.06
N LEU A 120 5.36 -8.41 11.25
CA LEU A 120 6.56 -8.70 10.47
C LEU A 120 7.74 -9.08 11.35
N GLU A 121 7.98 -8.36 12.45
CA GLU A 121 9.03 -8.69 13.41
C GLU A 121 8.77 -10.04 14.07
N ASN A 122 7.54 -10.35 14.44
CA ASN A 122 7.18 -11.66 14.97
C ASN A 122 7.37 -12.78 13.93
N LEU A 123 6.97 -12.57 12.69
CA LEU A 123 7.18 -13.55 11.62
C LEU A 123 8.68 -13.80 11.34
N LYS A 124 9.52 -12.76 11.47
CA LYS A 124 10.98 -12.93 11.42
C LYS A 124 11.47 -13.83 12.57
N ASN A 125 11.03 -13.57 13.79
CA ASN A 125 11.44 -14.32 14.96
C ASN A 125 10.94 -15.77 14.94
N TRP A 126 9.68 -15.99 14.54
CA TRP A 126 9.08 -17.33 14.54
C TRP A 126 9.52 -18.19 13.36
N PHE A 127 9.73 -17.60 12.17
CA PHE A 127 9.88 -18.35 10.92
C PHE A 127 11.10 -17.93 10.09
N ASN A 128 11.96 -17.04 10.60
CA ASN A 128 13.09 -16.46 9.86
C ASN A 128 12.62 -15.83 8.53
N PHE A 129 11.47 -15.13 8.57
CA PHE A 129 10.87 -14.51 7.39
C PHE A 129 11.75 -13.36 6.85
N LYS A 130 11.98 -13.34 5.54
CA LYS A 130 12.82 -12.35 4.89
C LYS A 130 11.99 -11.19 4.35
N PHE A 131 12.20 -10.01 4.89
CA PHE A 131 11.56 -8.78 4.43
C PHE A 131 12.48 -7.57 4.54
N GLU A 132 12.11 -6.52 3.84
CA GLU A 132 12.63 -5.16 3.97
C GLU A 132 11.47 -4.19 4.18
N ILE A 133 11.70 -3.11 4.92
CA ILE A 133 10.71 -2.07 5.19
C ILE A 133 11.14 -0.79 4.48
N VAL A 134 10.21 -0.19 3.72
CA VAL A 134 10.37 1.13 3.11
C VAL A 134 9.37 2.08 3.73
N TYR A 135 9.85 3.11 4.40
CA TYR A 135 9.00 4.15 4.99
C TYR A 135 8.69 5.23 3.97
N PHE A 136 7.41 5.33 3.61
CA PHE A 136 6.93 6.41 2.75
C PHE A 136 6.44 7.58 3.59
N TYR A 137 6.95 8.75 3.24
CA TYR A 137 6.43 10.04 3.67
C TYR A 137 5.41 10.56 2.65
N ASN A 138 5.34 11.87 2.42
CA ASN A 138 4.43 12.44 1.44
C ASN A 138 4.96 12.23 0.02
N VAL A 139 4.43 11.22 -0.65
CA VAL A 139 4.80 10.91 -2.04
C VAL A 139 4.02 11.79 -2.99
N TYR A 140 4.71 12.43 -3.93
CA TYR A 140 4.12 13.23 -5.00
C TYR A 140 4.83 12.95 -6.33
N GLY A 141 4.20 13.32 -7.43
CA GLY A 141 4.79 13.18 -8.76
C GLY A 141 3.78 13.00 -9.87
N PRO A 142 4.26 12.68 -11.08
CA PRO A 142 3.39 12.44 -12.23
C PRO A 142 2.32 11.39 -11.94
N ARG A 143 1.10 11.63 -12.43
CA ARG A 143 -0.06 10.72 -12.28
C ARG A 143 -0.61 10.59 -10.85
N GLN A 144 -0.18 11.44 -9.92
CA GLN A 144 -0.78 11.49 -8.57
C GLN A 144 -2.27 11.85 -8.63
N ILE A 145 -3.02 11.42 -7.62
CA ILE A 145 -4.44 11.74 -7.48
C ILE A 145 -4.58 13.20 -7.07
N LYS A 146 -5.29 14.01 -7.88
CA LYS A 146 -5.44 15.46 -7.70
C LYS A 146 -6.83 15.87 -7.23
N LEU A 147 -7.83 14.99 -7.36
CA LEU A 147 -9.23 15.27 -7.05
C LEU A 147 -9.82 14.16 -6.18
N GLY A 148 -10.86 14.54 -5.42
CA GLY A 148 -11.62 13.63 -4.56
C GLY A 148 -10.90 13.29 -3.24
N ASP A 149 -11.54 12.43 -2.45
CA ASP A 149 -11.16 12.07 -1.07
C ASP A 149 -9.73 11.50 -0.92
N MET A 150 -9.18 10.98 -1.99
CA MET A 150 -7.85 10.34 -1.99
C MET A 150 -6.76 11.27 -2.56
N ALA A 151 -7.08 12.54 -2.86
CA ALA A 151 -6.11 13.50 -3.37
C ALA A 151 -5.02 13.81 -2.34
N THR A 152 -3.81 14.05 -2.83
CA THR A 152 -2.68 14.53 -2.01
C THR A 152 -2.69 16.06 -1.93
N VAL A 153 -2.09 16.62 -0.90
CA VAL A 153 -1.98 18.09 -0.75
C VAL A 153 -1.34 18.72 -1.98
N ILE A 154 -0.21 18.19 -2.44
CA ILE A 154 0.47 18.68 -3.65
C ILE A 154 -0.43 18.54 -4.89
N GLY A 155 -1.17 17.43 -5.02
CA GLY A 155 -2.11 17.25 -6.12
C GLY A 155 -3.27 18.27 -6.10
N ILE A 156 -3.79 18.57 -4.91
CA ILE A 156 -4.83 19.60 -4.71
C ILE A 156 -4.29 20.97 -5.10
N PHE A 157 -3.09 21.34 -4.64
CA PHE A 157 -2.46 22.63 -4.95
C PHE A 157 -2.17 22.79 -6.44
N GLU A 158 -1.66 21.75 -7.11
CA GLU A 158 -1.48 21.76 -8.56
C GLU A 158 -2.79 22.02 -9.32
N GLU A 159 -3.87 21.41 -8.87
CA GLU A 159 -5.18 21.58 -9.51
C GLU A 159 -5.77 22.98 -9.24
N GLN A 160 -5.61 23.51 -8.03
CA GLN A 160 -6.02 24.86 -7.66
C GLN A 160 -5.23 25.90 -8.45
N TYR A 161 -3.91 25.75 -8.54
CA TYR A 161 -3.05 26.63 -9.34
C TYR A 161 -3.46 26.67 -10.82
N LYS A 162 -3.68 25.49 -11.42
CA LYS A 162 -4.14 25.40 -12.83
C LYS A 162 -5.47 26.09 -13.09
N LYS A 163 -6.32 26.16 -12.06
CA LYS A 163 -7.65 26.81 -12.13
C LYS A 163 -7.64 28.25 -11.65
N ASN A 164 -6.47 28.85 -11.43
CA ASN A 164 -6.30 30.19 -10.85
C ASN A 164 -7.12 30.38 -9.54
N LYS A 165 -7.19 29.34 -8.70
CA LYS A 165 -7.83 29.39 -7.37
C LYS A 165 -6.79 29.63 -6.30
N LEU A 166 -7.20 30.26 -5.20
CA LEU A 166 -6.38 30.36 -4.01
C LEU A 166 -6.03 28.97 -3.46
N LEU A 167 -4.80 28.82 -2.99
CA LEU A 167 -4.36 27.59 -2.34
C LEU A 167 -5.03 27.52 -0.96
N THR A 168 -5.63 26.36 -0.65
CA THR A 168 -6.22 26.12 0.66
C THR A 168 -5.12 25.86 1.69
N VAL A 169 -5.19 26.56 2.83
CA VAL A 169 -4.39 26.23 4.00
C VAL A 169 -5.13 25.15 4.78
N VAL A 170 -4.44 24.09 5.15
CA VAL A 170 -4.99 22.94 5.90
C VAL A 170 -4.35 22.91 7.28
#